data_327e09763a03e01dbc15c325dff6d723
#
_entry.id   327e09763a03e01dbc15c325dff6d723
#
_cell.length_a   1.000
_cell.length_b   1.000
_cell.length_c   1.000
_cell.angle_alpha   90.00
_cell.angle_beta   90.00
_cell.angle_gamma   90.00
#
_symmetry.space_group_name_H-M   'P 1'
#
loop_
_entity.id
_entity.type
_entity.pdbx_description
1 polymer ?
#
loop_
_entity_poly.entity_id
_entity_poly.type
_entity_poly.pdbx_seq_one_letter_code
_entity_poly.pdbx_strand_id
1 'polypeptide(L)'
;MRKHIVAGNWKMNKTFEEAEELIDNLMTCLENTQLDNNTQMIICPPFPYLEMAVEYSDDSYFLAGAQNVSDKESGAYTGEVSAAMLQSLDLQYCIVGHSERRAYYGETDAIVAAKVNQLLAHDIHPIVCCGEVLEERESGKQFEVVARQIKEGLFHLTAEEFGKVIIAYEPVWAIGTGKTATPEQAQEIHAYIRSLIAEKYGAEIADNTSILYGGSCKPSNAKELFANPDVDGGLIGGAALKAEDFMAIATAF
;
A
#
# COMPACT_ATOMS: atom_id res chain seq x y z
N MET A 1 -16.56 4.96 -9.20
CA MET A 1 -16.28 5.42 -7.80
C MET A 1 -15.02 4.71 -7.35
N ARG A 2 -14.04 5.44 -6.78
CA ARG A 2 -12.79 4.85 -6.28
C ARG A 2 -13.07 3.81 -5.22
N LYS A 3 -12.30 2.72 -5.20
CA LYS A 3 -12.35 1.75 -4.11
C LYS A 3 -11.69 2.33 -2.86
N HIS A 4 -12.31 2.12 -1.72
CA HIS A 4 -11.67 2.29 -0.43
C HIS A 4 -10.79 1.07 -0.18
N ILE A 5 -9.51 1.27 0.16
CA ILE A 5 -8.56 0.17 0.35
C ILE A 5 -7.88 0.32 1.71
N VAL A 6 -7.95 -0.74 2.51
CA VAL A 6 -7.23 -0.83 3.77
C VAL A 6 -6.25 -2.01 3.67
N ALA A 7 -4.98 -1.68 3.43
CA ALA A 7 -3.92 -2.66 3.25
C ALA A 7 -3.05 -2.75 4.52
N GLY A 8 -2.93 -3.93 5.09
CA GLY A 8 -2.16 -4.20 6.30
C GLY A 8 -0.74 -4.65 5.98
N ASN A 9 0.23 -3.76 6.07
CA ASN A 9 1.65 -4.11 5.96
C ASN A 9 2.16 -4.62 7.32
N TRP A 10 2.32 -5.93 7.45
CA TRP A 10 2.80 -6.55 8.69
C TRP A 10 4.29 -6.31 8.94
N LYS A 11 5.02 -5.85 7.92
CA LYS A 11 6.46 -5.69 7.96
C LYS A 11 7.15 -7.01 8.37
N MET A 12 8.26 -6.96 9.10
CA MET A 12 9.00 -8.13 9.58
C MET A 12 8.52 -8.50 11.00
N ASN A 13 7.28 -8.99 11.09
CA ASN A 13 6.67 -9.38 12.37
C ASN A 13 5.96 -10.73 12.22
N LYS A 14 5.71 -11.36 13.36
CA LYS A 14 5.03 -12.64 13.56
C LYS A 14 5.90 -13.85 13.23
N THR A 15 5.81 -14.88 14.03
CA THR A 15 6.18 -16.26 13.71
C THR A 15 5.06 -16.91 12.91
N PHE A 16 5.23 -18.15 12.46
CA PHE A 16 4.21 -18.87 11.68
C PHE A 16 2.90 -19.01 12.48
N GLU A 17 3.00 -19.49 13.72
CA GLU A 17 1.84 -19.67 14.61
C GLU A 17 1.15 -18.34 14.95
N GLU A 18 1.93 -17.28 15.20
CA GLU A 18 1.36 -15.94 15.45
C GLU A 18 0.71 -15.32 14.19
N ALA A 19 1.18 -15.69 13.00
CA ALA A 19 0.58 -15.25 11.75
C ALA A 19 -0.75 -15.96 11.51
N GLU A 20 -0.81 -17.26 11.72
CA GLU A 20 -2.03 -18.06 11.66
C GLU A 20 -3.07 -17.57 12.66
N GLU A 21 -2.68 -17.37 13.94
CA GLU A 21 -3.56 -16.82 14.97
C GLU A 21 -4.13 -15.42 14.60
N LEU A 22 -3.29 -14.56 13.98
CA LEU A 22 -3.75 -13.24 13.56
C LEU A 22 -4.77 -13.34 12.41
N ILE A 23 -4.57 -14.25 11.47
CA ILE A 23 -5.51 -14.47 10.35
C ILE A 23 -6.82 -15.05 10.89
N ASP A 24 -6.78 -16.05 11.77
CA ASP A 24 -7.98 -16.64 12.40
C ASP A 24 -8.80 -15.59 13.18
N ASN A 25 -8.11 -14.74 13.95
CA ASN A 25 -8.77 -13.63 14.66
C ASN A 25 -9.38 -12.62 13.68
N LEU A 26 -8.72 -12.33 12.56
CA LEU A 26 -9.25 -11.45 11.53
C LEU A 26 -10.49 -12.05 10.86
N MET A 27 -10.48 -13.35 10.53
CA MET A 27 -11.63 -14.07 10.00
C MET A 27 -12.80 -14.00 10.96
N THR A 28 -12.58 -14.24 12.26
CA THR A 28 -13.61 -14.13 13.30
C THR A 28 -14.21 -12.71 13.36
N CYS A 29 -13.40 -11.66 13.20
CA CYS A 29 -13.89 -10.29 13.13
C CYS A 29 -14.75 -10.06 11.88
N LEU A 30 -14.35 -10.57 10.74
CA LEU A 30 -15.05 -10.43 9.46
C LEU A 30 -16.39 -11.17 9.41
N GLU A 31 -16.50 -12.34 10.05
CA GLU A 31 -17.77 -13.04 10.22
C GLU A 31 -18.82 -12.22 11.00
N ASN A 32 -18.37 -11.38 11.92
CA ASN A 32 -19.22 -10.59 12.81
C ASN A 32 -19.38 -9.13 12.37
N THR A 33 -18.64 -8.68 11.34
CA THR A 33 -18.63 -7.28 10.91
C THR A 33 -18.65 -7.19 9.39
N GLN A 34 -19.70 -6.61 8.84
CA GLN A 34 -19.79 -6.38 7.40
C GLN A 34 -18.99 -5.13 7.00
N LEU A 35 -18.08 -5.28 6.06
CA LEU A 35 -17.45 -4.15 5.39
C LEU A 35 -18.42 -3.48 4.42
N ASP A 36 -18.23 -2.19 4.18
CA ASP A 36 -18.90 -1.52 3.07
C ASP A 36 -18.53 -2.19 1.73
N ASN A 37 -19.50 -2.33 0.82
CA ASN A 37 -19.31 -3.00 -0.47
C ASN A 37 -18.22 -2.35 -1.36
N ASN A 38 -17.85 -1.11 -1.08
CA ASN A 38 -16.78 -0.39 -1.78
C ASN A 38 -15.42 -0.53 -1.09
N THR A 39 -15.36 -1.16 0.09
CA THR A 39 -14.13 -1.33 0.88
C THR A 39 -13.47 -2.66 0.58
N GLN A 40 -12.19 -2.61 0.20
CA GLN A 40 -11.32 -3.76 -0.01
C GLN A 40 -10.28 -3.84 1.11
N MET A 41 -10.27 -4.95 1.83
CA MET A 41 -9.21 -5.26 2.79
C MET A 41 -8.12 -6.09 2.10
N ILE A 42 -6.86 -5.78 2.40
CA ILE A 42 -5.68 -6.51 1.90
C ILE A 42 -4.76 -6.78 3.09
N ILE A 43 -4.25 -8.00 3.22
CA ILE A 43 -3.19 -8.31 4.19
C ILE A 43 -1.88 -8.58 3.45
N CYS A 44 -0.79 -7.98 3.93
CA CYS A 44 0.55 -8.13 3.34
C CYS A 44 1.50 -8.70 4.42
N PRO A 45 1.50 -10.02 4.65
CA PRO A 45 2.41 -10.68 5.57
C PRO A 45 3.82 -10.81 4.98
N PRO A 46 4.85 -11.20 5.77
CA PRO A 46 6.14 -11.66 5.26
C PRO A 46 6.00 -12.83 4.26
N PHE A 47 6.96 -12.95 3.34
CA PHE A 47 6.96 -14.00 2.31
C PHE A 47 6.69 -15.43 2.81
N PRO A 48 7.23 -15.89 3.98
CA PRO A 48 6.97 -17.24 4.48
C PRO A 48 5.49 -17.57 4.75
N TYR A 49 4.62 -16.57 4.82
CA TYR A 49 3.21 -16.72 5.19
C TYR A 49 2.26 -16.38 4.03
N LEU A 50 2.79 -16.15 2.81
CA LEU A 50 1.96 -15.76 1.67
C LEU A 50 1.01 -16.88 1.22
N GLU A 51 1.49 -18.13 1.16
CA GLU A 51 0.67 -19.28 0.79
C GLU A 51 -0.51 -19.43 1.76
N MET A 52 -0.23 -19.39 3.07
CA MET A 52 -1.26 -19.38 4.11
C MET A 52 -2.27 -18.22 3.91
N ALA A 53 -1.77 -17.00 3.69
CA ALA A 53 -2.64 -15.85 3.52
C ALA A 53 -3.55 -15.96 2.28
N VAL A 54 -3.07 -16.60 1.20
CA VAL A 54 -3.86 -16.86 0.00
C VAL A 54 -4.91 -17.92 0.28
N GLU A 55 -4.57 -19.03 0.93
CA GLU A 55 -5.55 -20.08 1.28
C GLU A 55 -6.73 -19.52 2.08
N TYR A 56 -6.46 -18.67 3.07
CA TYR A 56 -7.53 -18.01 3.84
C TYR A 56 -8.28 -16.93 3.02
N SER A 57 -7.69 -16.39 1.95
CA SER A 57 -8.34 -15.36 1.12
C SER A 57 -9.39 -15.92 0.17
N ASP A 58 -9.29 -17.17 -0.25
CA ASP A 58 -10.18 -17.82 -1.22
C ASP A 58 -11.65 -17.88 -0.76
N ASP A 59 -11.88 -18.00 0.54
CA ASP A 59 -13.21 -18.06 1.15
C ASP A 59 -13.65 -16.72 1.76
N SER A 60 -12.94 -15.59 1.47
CA SER A 60 -13.03 -14.49 2.39
C SER A 60 -13.18 -13.10 1.81
N TYR A 61 -13.36 -12.26 2.72
CA TYR A 61 -13.58 -10.84 2.77
C TYR A 61 -12.29 -10.01 2.66
N PHE A 62 -11.11 -10.62 2.54
CA PHE A 62 -9.83 -9.94 2.30
C PHE A 62 -9.05 -10.56 1.15
N LEU A 63 -8.06 -9.85 0.63
CA LEU A 63 -7.12 -10.31 -0.37
C LEU A 63 -5.71 -10.35 0.20
N ALA A 64 -4.85 -11.21 -0.37
CA ALA A 64 -3.44 -11.30 0.01
C ALA A 64 -2.57 -10.43 -0.89
N GLY A 65 -1.50 -9.86 -0.31
CA GLY A 65 -0.51 -9.07 -1.01
C GLY A 65 0.91 -9.34 -0.50
N ALA A 66 1.92 -9.13 -1.33
CA ALA A 66 3.31 -9.21 -0.93
C ALA A 66 3.85 -7.86 -0.45
N GLN A 67 4.91 -7.89 0.36
CA GLN A 67 5.57 -6.67 0.86
C GLN A 67 6.65 -6.13 -0.08
N ASN A 68 7.05 -6.90 -1.08
CA ASN A 68 8.10 -6.57 -2.05
C ASN A 68 8.12 -7.59 -3.19
N VAL A 69 8.86 -7.26 -4.25
CA VAL A 69 9.15 -8.12 -5.38
C VAL A 69 10.54 -7.79 -5.92
N SER A 70 11.18 -8.73 -6.62
CA SER A 70 12.41 -8.46 -7.37
C SER A 70 12.12 -7.58 -8.61
N ASP A 71 13.09 -6.75 -8.99
CA ASP A 71 13.09 -6.02 -10.26
C ASP A 71 13.55 -6.92 -11.45
N LYS A 72 13.83 -8.20 -11.19
CA LYS A 72 14.29 -9.21 -12.15
C LYS A 72 13.22 -10.28 -12.35
N GLU A 73 13.13 -10.75 -13.58
CA GLU A 73 12.20 -11.81 -13.97
C GLU A 73 12.57 -13.15 -13.32
N SER A 74 13.85 -13.52 -13.41
CA SER A 74 14.39 -14.77 -12.84
C SER A 74 15.92 -14.74 -12.83
N GLY A 75 16.58 -15.76 -12.25
CA GLY A 75 18.02 -15.96 -12.40
C GLY A 75 18.79 -16.02 -11.09
N ALA A 76 20.08 -15.65 -11.16
CA ALA A 76 21.04 -15.75 -10.06
C ALA A 76 20.90 -14.57 -9.08
N TYR A 77 19.77 -14.50 -8.38
CA TYR A 77 19.44 -13.46 -7.41
C TYR A 77 19.02 -14.11 -6.09
N THR A 78 19.96 -14.76 -5.43
CA THR A 78 19.73 -15.54 -4.22
C THR A 78 19.03 -14.72 -3.15
N GLY A 79 17.86 -15.18 -2.68
CA GLY A 79 17.04 -14.53 -1.65
C GLY A 79 15.92 -13.64 -2.21
N GLU A 80 15.91 -13.34 -3.51
CA GLU A 80 14.84 -12.55 -4.13
C GLU A 80 13.63 -13.42 -4.51
N VAL A 81 12.47 -12.77 -4.56
CA VAL A 81 11.19 -13.36 -5.00
C VAL A 81 10.71 -12.60 -6.23
N SER A 82 10.51 -13.32 -7.35
CA SER A 82 10.07 -12.74 -8.60
C SER A 82 8.55 -12.56 -8.67
N ALA A 83 8.07 -11.72 -9.60
CA ALA A 83 6.64 -11.54 -9.84
C ALA A 83 5.96 -12.85 -10.31
N ALA A 84 6.66 -13.67 -11.11
CA ALA A 84 6.17 -14.98 -11.50
C ALA A 84 5.96 -15.94 -10.31
N MET A 85 6.83 -15.89 -9.29
CA MET A 85 6.64 -16.65 -8.05
C MET A 85 5.41 -16.16 -7.28
N LEU A 86 5.20 -14.85 -7.20
CA LEU A 86 4.01 -14.27 -6.56
C LEU A 86 2.72 -14.63 -7.32
N GLN A 87 2.74 -14.54 -8.64
CA GLN A 87 1.60 -14.93 -9.49
C GLN A 87 1.26 -16.42 -9.32
N SER A 88 2.25 -17.29 -9.16
CA SER A 88 2.03 -18.73 -8.96
C SER A 88 1.32 -19.07 -7.64
N LEU A 89 1.23 -18.13 -6.72
CA LEU A 89 0.44 -18.19 -5.48
C LEU A 89 -0.91 -17.47 -5.62
N ASP A 90 -1.31 -17.04 -6.83
CA ASP A 90 -2.52 -16.26 -7.08
C ASP A 90 -2.59 -14.92 -6.31
N LEU A 91 -1.43 -14.35 -5.96
CA LEU A 91 -1.36 -13.06 -5.31
C LEU A 91 -1.78 -11.92 -6.25
N GLN A 92 -2.65 -11.05 -5.74
CA GLN A 92 -3.22 -9.96 -6.52
C GLN A 92 -2.57 -8.60 -6.27
N TYR A 93 -1.86 -8.42 -5.16
CA TYR A 93 -1.28 -7.14 -4.76
C TYR A 93 0.16 -7.27 -4.31
N CYS A 94 0.95 -6.19 -4.49
CA CYS A 94 2.31 -6.14 -3.97
C CYS A 94 2.71 -4.70 -3.64
N ILE A 95 3.22 -4.49 -2.44
CA ILE A 95 3.82 -3.21 -2.02
C ILE A 95 5.20 -3.08 -2.67
N VAL A 96 5.49 -1.91 -3.24
CA VAL A 96 6.81 -1.56 -3.79
C VAL A 96 7.21 -0.14 -3.40
N GLY A 97 8.51 0.08 -3.26
CA GLY A 97 9.07 1.39 -2.95
C GLY A 97 8.75 1.91 -1.55
N HIS A 98 8.38 1.03 -0.60
CA HIS A 98 8.15 1.42 0.80
C HIS A 98 9.35 2.19 1.36
N SER A 99 9.09 3.21 2.18
CA SER A 99 10.11 4.11 2.72
C SER A 99 11.26 3.38 3.42
N GLU A 100 10.99 2.28 4.14
CA GLU A 100 12.03 1.44 4.75
C GLU A 100 12.96 0.83 3.69
N ARG A 101 12.43 0.41 2.54
CA ARG A 101 13.24 -0.18 1.47
C ARG A 101 14.07 0.87 0.74
N ARG A 102 13.53 2.07 0.55
CA ARG A 102 14.28 3.21 0.03
C ARG A 102 15.43 3.58 0.97
N ALA A 103 15.17 3.65 2.27
CA ALA A 103 16.14 4.08 3.28
C ALA A 103 17.21 3.02 3.59
N TYR A 104 16.82 1.74 3.75
CA TYR A 104 17.71 0.70 4.25
C TYR A 104 18.32 -0.19 3.18
N TYR A 105 17.65 -0.31 2.02
CA TYR A 105 18.08 -1.17 0.92
C TYR A 105 18.43 -0.40 -0.35
N GLY A 106 18.38 0.95 -0.31
CA GLY A 106 18.79 1.81 -1.41
C GLY A 106 17.89 1.73 -2.64
N GLU A 107 16.62 1.40 -2.48
CA GLU A 107 15.68 1.37 -3.61
C GLU A 107 15.46 2.79 -4.16
N THR A 108 15.83 2.99 -5.41
CA THR A 108 15.65 4.23 -6.17
C THR A 108 14.31 4.24 -6.91
N ASP A 109 13.90 5.40 -7.44
CA ASP A 109 12.69 5.51 -8.27
C ASP A 109 12.78 4.63 -9.52
N ALA A 110 13.98 4.47 -10.12
CA ALA A 110 14.21 3.57 -11.23
C ALA A 110 14.04 2.07 -10.86
N ILE A 111 14.48 1.66 -9.67
CA ILE A 111 14.25 0.29 -9.17
C ILE A 111 12.75 0.07 -8.93
N VAL A 112 12.05 1.05 -8.36
CA VAL A 112 10.60 0.97 -8.16
C VAL A 112 9.87 0.85 -9.50
N ALA A 113 10.23 1.65 -10.50
CA ALA A 113 9.69 1.55 -11.86
C ALA A 113 9.89 0.14 -12.47
N ALA A 114 11.08 -0.44 -12.31
CA ALA A 114 11.35 -1.79 -12.79
C ALA A 114 10.49 -2.85 -12.08
N LYS A 115 10.29 -2.73 -10.75
CA LYS A 115 9.41 -3.62 -9.98
C LYS A 115 7.95 -3.49 -10.40
N VAL A 116 7.47 -2.27 -10.63
CA VAL A 116 6.12 -2.02 -11.16
C VAL A 116 5.92 -2.73 -12.49
N ASN A 117 6.88 -2.63 -13.40
CA ASN A 117 6.80 -3.32 -14.69
C ASN A 117 6.73 -4.84 -14.54
N GLN A 118 7.51 -5.43 -13.61
CA GLN A 118 7.45 -6.87 -13.33
C GLN A 118 6.07 -7.29 -12.81
N LEU A 119 5.49 -6.52 -11.89
CA LEU A 119 4.16 -6.82 -11.34
C LEU A 119 3.07 -6.73 -12.41
N LEU A 120 3.04 -5.67 -13.20
CA LEU A 120 2.03 -5.47 -14.24
C LEU A 120 2.11 -6.52 -15.35
N ALA A 121 3.33 -6.99 -15.69
CA ALA A 121 3.52 -8.10 -16.63
C ALA A 121 2.95 -9.44 -16.13
N HIS A 122 2.67 -9.57 -14.84
CA HIS A 122 2.12 -10.76 -14.19
C HIS A 122 0.73 -10.51 -13.59
N ASP A 123 0.03 -9.46 -14.04
CA ASP A 123 -1.32 -9.07 -13.59
C ASP A 123 -1.45 -8.85 -12.06
N ILE A 124 -0.37 -8.47 -11.40
CA ILE A 124 -0.34 -8.11 -9.98
C ILE A 124 -0.46 -6.59 -9.84
N HIS A 125 -1.37 -6.12 -9.03
CA HIS A 125 -1.61 -4.70 -8.77
C HIS A 125 -0.53 -4.11 -7.83
N PRO A 126 0.30 -3.14 -8.28
CA PRO A 126 1.29 -2.53 -7.42
C PRO A 126 0.66 -1.51 -6.47
N ILE A 127 1.01 -1.59 -5.18
CA ILE A 127 0.80 -0.55 -4.18
C ILE A 127 2.12 0.22 -4.08
N VAL A 128 2.21 1.36 -4.75
CA VAL A 128 3.45 2.11 -4.91
C VAL A 128 3.57 3.17 -3.83
N CYS A 129 4.59 3.05 -2.99
CA CYS A 129 4.84 3.99 -1.90
C CYS A 129 5.67 5.18 -2.36
N CYS A 130 5.24 6.37 -1.96
CA CYS A 130 5.94 7.64 -2.13
C CYS A 130 5.81 8.50 -0.87
N GLY A 131 6.75 9.39 -0.65
CA GLY A 131 6.69 10.31 0.49
C GLY A 131 8.03 10.94 0.82
N GLU A 132 7.98 11.99 1.63
CA GLU A 132 9.11 12.81 2.01
C GLU A 132 9.58 12.53 3.44
N VAL A 133 10.87 12.72 3.68
CA VAL A 133 11.47 12.73 5.02
C VAL A 133 11.30 14.08 5.71
N LEU A 134 11.56 14.14 7.03
CA LEU A 134 11.35 15.35 7.83
C LEU A 134 12.12 16.57 7.29
N GLU A 135 13.36 16.39 6.91
CA GLU A 135 14.21 17.46 6.37
C GLU A 135 13.63 18.07 5.08
N GLU A 136 13.08 17.22 4.21
CA GLU A 136 12.41 17.64 2.96
C GLU A 136 11.11 18.39 3.27
N ARG A 137 10.34 17.95 4.27
CA ARG A 137 9.12 18.63 4.73
C ARG A 137 9.43 20.00 5.33
N GLU A 138 10.40 20.08 6.24
CA GLU A 138 10.80 21.32 6.91
C GLU A 138 11.41 22.35 5.93
N SER A 139 12.04 21.88 4.85
CA SER A 139 12.56 22.75 3.77
C SER A 139 11.52 23.10 2.69
N GLY A 140 10.25 22.67 2.83
CA GLY A 140 9.18 22.96 1.88
C GLY A 140 9.27 22.19 0.58
N LYS A 141 10.05 21.08 0.52
CA LYS A 141 10.31 20.29 -0.70
C LYS A 141 9.38 19.09 -0.86
N GLN A 142 8.41 18.88 0.03
CA GLN A 142 7.53 17.71 0.00
C GLN A 142 6.85 17.49 -1.36
N PHE A 143 6.39 18.54 -2.00
CA PHE A 143 5.73 18.45 -3.31
C PHE A 143 6.72 18.05 -4.41
N GLU A 144 7.93 18.60 -4.41
CA GLU A 144 8.98 18.29 -5.38
C GLU A 144 9.39 16.81 -5.27
N VAL A 145 9.61 16.33 -4.05
CA VAL A 145 10.00 14.94 -3.76
C VAL A 145 8.91 13.97 -4.22
N VAL A 146 7.67 14.20 -3.80
CA VAL A 146 6.54 13.35 -4.18
C VAL A 146 6.31 13.37 -5.70
N ALA A 147 6.38 14.54 -6.33
CA ALA A 147 6.24 14.65 -7.78
C ALA A 147 7.34 13.88 -8.52
N ARG A 148 8.61 13.97 -8.08
CA ARG A 148 9.70 13.21 -8.66
C ARG A 148 9.45 11.70 -8.56
N GLN A 149 9.13 11.20 -7.36
CA GLN A 149 8.89 9.78 -7.11
C GLN A 149 7.74 9.23 -7.97
N ILE A 150 6.64 9.97 -8.10
CA ILE A 150 5.51 9.60 -8.96
C ILE A 150 5.90 9.62 -10.44
N LYS A 151 6.57 10.68 -10.89
CA LYS A 151 6.94 10.84 -12.31
C LYS A 151 7.98 9.80 -12.74
N GLU A 152 9.07 9.64 -11.99
CA GLU A 152 10.14 8.71 -12.31
C GLU A 152 9.72 7.24 -12.12
N GLY A 153 8.89 6.97 -11.09
CA GLY A 153 8.43 5.62 -10.79
C GLY A 153 7.30 5.12 -11.68
N LEU A 154 6.42 6.01 -12.20
CA LEU A 154 5.15 5.59 -12.78
C LEU A 154 4.80 6.22 -14.15
N PHE A 155 5.30 7.42 -14.51
CA PHE A 155 4.81 8.13 -15.71
C PHE A 155 5.35 7.58 -17.04
N HIS A 156 6.11 6.51 -17.01
CA HIS A 156 6.44 5.70 -18.19
C HIS A 156 5.31 4.74 -18.60
N LEU A 157 4.35 4.47 -17.72
CA LEU A 157 3.24 3.56 -17.96
C LEU A 157 2.23 4.14 -18.94
N THR A 158 1.52 3.28 -19.65
CA THR A 158 0.31 3.64 -20.40
C THR A 158 -0.85 3.95 -19.43
N ALA A 159 -1.92 4.58 -19.92
CA ALA A 159 -3.11 4.85 -19.11
C ALA A 159 -3.78 3.57 -18.59
N GLU A 160 -3.80 2.50 -19.40
CA GLU A 160 -4.34 1.20 -19.03
C GLU A 160 -3.53 0.55 -17.89
N GLU A 161 -2.20 0.53 -18.03
CA GLU A 161 -1.28 0.01 -17.00
C GLU A 161 -1.39 0.82 -15.70
N PHE A 162 -1.43 2.16 -15.80
CA PHE A 162 -1.58 3.02 -14.63
C PHE A 162 -2.91 2.80 -13.91
N GLY A 163 -3.97 2.46 -14.62
CA GLY A 163 -5.28 2.11 -14.05
C GLY A 163 -5.25 0.91 -13.08
N LYS A 164 -4.18 0.11 -13.08
CA LYS A 164 -3.96 -0.99 -12.14
C LYS A 164 -3.14 -0.59 -10.90
N VAL A 165 -2.62 0.64 -10.85
CA VAL A 165 -1.75 1.12 -9.77
C VAL A 165 -2.57 1.70 -8.61
N ILE A 166 -2.15 1.36 -7.39
CA ILE A 166 -2.58 2.01 -6.16
C ILE A 166 -1.39 2.81 -5.63
N ILE A 167 -1.63 4.01 -5.12
CA ILE A 167 -0.57 4.84 -4.53
C ILE A 167 -0.72 4.86 -3.02
N ALA A 168 0.38 4.78 -2.29
CA ALA A 168 0.42 4.97 -0.84
C ALA A 168 1.34 6.15 -0.50
N TYR A 169 0.78 7.22 0.03
CA TYR A 169 1.55 8.36 0.50
C TYR A 169 2.04 8.13 1.93
N GLU A 170 3.33 8.12 2.10
CA GLU A 170 4.01 7.94 3.38
C GLU A 170 4.62 9.27 3.85
N PRO A 171 4.02 10.01 4.81
CA PRO A 171 4.75 11.03 5.54
C PRO A 171 5.83 10.33 6.40
N VAL A 172 7.05 10.11 5.85
CA VAL A 172 8.09 9.27 6.47
C VAL A 172 8.44 9.74 7.88
N TRP A 173 8.37 11.05 8.11
CA TRP A 173 8.57 11.69 9.41
C TRP A 173 7.50 11.35 10.46
N ALA A 174 6.37 10.78 10.05
CA ALA A 174 5.27 10.35 10.90
C ALA A 174 5.16 8.82 11.03
N ILE A 175 6.12 8.03 10.49
CA ILE A 175 6.11 6.58 10.58
C ILE A 175 6.95 6.11 11.76
N GLY A 176 6.33 5.48 12.76
CA GLY A 176 7.03 4.90 13.91
C GLY A 176 7.65 5.92 14.87
N THR A 177 7.42 7.21 14.68
CA THR A 177 8.00 8.30 15.48
C THR A 177 7.10 8.78 16.62
N GLY A 178 5.84 8.31 16.65
CA GLY A 178 4.80 8.83 17.54
C GLY A 178 4.16 10.14 17.05
N LYS A 179 4.68 10.76 15.99
CA LYS A 179 4.05 11.89 15.30
C LYS A 179 3.01 11.34 14.30
N THR A 180 1.98 12.13 14.03
CA THR A 180 0.98 11.88 12.98
C THR A 180 0.87 13.12 12.11
N ALA A 181 0.68 12.93 10.80
CA ALA A 181 0.25 14.06 9.96
C ALA A 181 -1.19 14.43 10.34
N THR A 182 -1.53 15.72 10.24
CA THR A 182 -2.92 16.12 10.40
C THR A 182 -3.74 15.68 9.19
N PRO A 183 -5.07 15.54 9.31
CA PRO A 183 -5.95 15.22 8.18
C PRO A 183 -5.76 16.19 7.00
N GLU A 184 -5.56 17.49 7.27
CA GLU A 184 -5.34 18.52 6.26
C GLU A 184 -3.98 18.32 5.54
N GLN A 185 -2.94 17.93 6.28
CA GLN A 185 -1.63 17.64 5.69
C GLN A 185 -1.69 16.40 4.80
N ALA A 186 -2.44 15.36 5.20
CA ALA A 186 -2.69 14.20 4.37
C ALA A 186 -3.47 14.58 3.11
N GLN A 187 -4.59 15.30 3.27
CA GLN A 187 -5.42 15.77 2.17
C GLN A 187 -4.62 16.62 1.16
N GLU A 188 -3.78 17.54 1.63
CA GLU A 188 -2.98 18.41 0.76
C GLU A 188 -2.10 17.59 -0.21
N ILE A 189 -1.38 16.59 0.29
CA ILE A 189 -0.49 15.77 -0.55
C ILE A 189 -1.30 14.79 -1.41
N HIS A 190 -2.37 14.20 -0.89
CA HIS A 190 -3.25 13.31 -1.67
C HIS A 190 -3.88 14.06 -2.85
N ALA A 191 -4.42 15.26 -2.63
CA ALA A 191 -4.96 16.10 -3.70
C ALA A 191 -3.88 16.48 -4.73
N TYR A 192 -2.66 16.77 -4.26
CA TYR A 192 -1.54 17.06 -5.14
C TYR A 192 -1.16 15.86 -6.01
N ILE A 193 -1.04 14.66 -5.43
CA ILE A 193 -0.77 13.42 -6.19
C ILE A 193 -1.87 13.23 -7.24
N ARG A 194 -3.14 13.37 -6.88
CA ARG A 194 -4.26 13.24 -7.81
C ARG A 194 -4.19 14.26 -8.94
N SER A 195 -3.78 15.49 -8.66
CA SER A 195 -3.59 16.52 -9.69
C SER A 195 -2.49 16.17 -10.70
N LEU A 196 -1.39 15.56 -10.25
CA LEU A 196 -0.32 15.07 -11.12
C LEU A 196 -0.80 13.94 -12.04
N ILE A 197 -1.62 13.02 -11.51
CA ILE A 197 -2.23 11.95 -12.31
C ILE A 197 -3.20 12.55 -13.36
N ALA A 198 -4.03 13.49 -12.96
CA ALA A 198 -4.96 14.15 -13.85
C ALA A 198 -4.24 14.91 -14.99
N GLU A 199 -3.15 15.58 -14.67
CA GLU A 199 -2.31 16.27 -15.67
C GLU A 199 -1.71 15.28 -16.70
N LYS A 200 -1.28 14.10 -16.27
CA LYS A 200 -0.63 13.12 -17.13
C LYS A 200 -1.61 12.24 -17.92
N TYR A 201 -2.66 11.73 -17.26
CA TYR A 201 -3.55 10.70 -17.79
C TYR A 201 -5.00 11.12 -17.94
N GLY A 202 -5.36 12.33 -17.50
CA GLY A 202 -6.72 12.84 -17.52
C GLY A 202 -7.50 12.57 -16.22
N ALA A 203 -8.61 13.29 -16.07
CA ALA A 203 -9.42 13.25 -14.85
C ALA A 203 -10.02 11.87 -14.58
N GLU A 204 -10.42 11.13 -15.62
CA GLU A 204 -11.04 9.82 -15.47
C GLU A 204 -10.10 8.82 -14.76
N ILE A 205 -8.83 8.76 -15.15
CA ILE A 205 -7.83 7.90 -14.50
C ILE A 205 -7.57 8.38 -13.07
N ALA A 206 -7.39 9.69 -12.88
CA ALA A 206 -7.15 10.27 -11.56
C ALA A 206 -8.31 10.01 -10.59
N ASP A 207 -9.55 10.12 -11.06
CA ASP A 207 -10.75 9.87 -10.27
C ASP A 207 -10.99 8.39 -9.95
N ASN A 208 -10.36 7.48 -10.67
CA ASN A 208 -10.44 6.04 -10.42
C ASN A 208 -9.23 5.47 -9.68
N THR A 209 -8.14 6.23 -9.52
CA THR A 209 -6.95 5.80 -8.79
C THR A 209 -7.14 5.95 -7.28
N SER A 210 -7.00 4.85 -6.52
CA SER A 210 -7.01 4.90 -5.06
C SER A 210 -5.66 5.39 -4.53
N ILE A 211 -5.71 6.38 -3.61
CA ILE A 211 -4.53 6.95 -2.94
C ILE A 211 -4.68 6.73 -1.43
N LEU A 212 -3.79 5.94 -0.86
CA LEU A 212 -3.82 5.49 0.53
C LEU A 212 -2.94 6.36 1.41
N TYR A 213 -3.35 6.60 2.64
CA TYR A 213 -2.52 7.21 3.66
C TYR A 213 -1.62 6.17 4.33
N GLY A 214 -0.31 6.33 4.21
CA GLY A 214 0.72 5.40 4.73
C GLY A 214 1.40 5.87 6.02
N GLY A 215 0.92 6.94 6.66
CA GLY A 215 1.40 7.38 7.96
C GLY A 215 0.76 6.63 9.13
N SER A 216 0.97 7.12 10.36
CA SER A 216 0.39 6.51 11.56
C SER A 216 -1.14 6.62 11.56
N CYS A 217 -1.79 5.50 11.23
CA CYS A 217 -3.24 5.34 11.28
C CYS A 217 -3.62 4.35 12.38
N LYS A 218 -4.64 4.71 13.18
CA LYS A 218 -5.15 3.95 14.33
C LYS A 218 -6.68 4.02 14.30
N PRO A 219 -7.40 3.14 15.04
CA PRO A 219 -8.85 3.24 15.17
C PRO A 219 -9.36 4.63 15.58
N SER A 220 -8.58 5.34 16.40
CA SER A 220 -8.97 6.65 16.95
C SER A 220 -8.88 7.82 15.95
N ASN A 221 -8.13 7.69 14.84
CA ASN A 221 -7.97 8.77 13.86
C ASN A 221 -8.36 8.35 12.42
N ALA A 222 -8.65 7.08 12.17
CA ALA A 222 -8.96 6.58 10.84
C ALA A 222 -10.16 7.29 10.21
N LYS A 223 -11.25 7.45 10.97
CA LYS A 223 -12.48 8.12 10.50
C LYS A 223 -12.22 9.55 10.04
N GLU A 224 -11.43 10.31 10.77
CA GLU A 224 -11.11 11.70 10.43
C GLU A 224 -10.19 11.77 9.20
N LEU A 225 -9.22 10.87 9.09
CA LEU A 225 -8.35 10.76 7.92
C LEU A 225 -9.13 10.38 6.65
N PHE A 226 -9.98 9.36 6.73
CA PHE A 226 -10.73 8.83 5.59
C PHE A 226 -11.92 9.70 5.16
N ALA A 227 -12.36 10.63 6.02
CA ALA A 227 -13.36 11.63 5.65
C ALA A 227 -12.85 12.67 4.64
N ASN A 228 -11.55 12.71 4.37
CA ASN A 228 -10.98 13.63 3.39
C ASN A 228 -11.23 13.14 1.95
N PRO A 229 -11.58 14.03 1.01
CA PRO A 229 -12.06 13.64 -0.32
C PRO A 229 -11.04 12.93 -1.21
N ASP A 230 -9.74 13.08 -0.93
CA ASP A 230 -8.68 12.46 -1.71
C ASP A 230 -7.97 11.29 -0.97
N VAL A 231 -8.39 10.98 0.24
CA VAL A 231 -7.86 9.84 1.03
C VAL A 231 -8.77 8.64 0.86
N ASP A 232 -8.34 7.66 0.08
CA ASP A 232 -9.15 6.50 -0.31
C ASP A 232 -8.88 5.27 0.59
N GLY A 233 -8.31 5.49 1.78
CA GLY A 233 -8.00 4.44 2.75
C GLY A 233 -6.59 4.54 3.30
N GLY A 234 -6.02 3.39 3.70
CA GLY A 234 -4.72 3.39 4.36
C GLY A 234 -3.83 2.18 4.08
N LEU A 235 -2.52 2.43 4.06
CA LEU A 235 -1.49 1.40 4.18
C LEU A 235 -1.07 1.34 5.65
N ILE A 236 -1.58 0.33 6.36
CA ILE A 236 -1.57 0.24 7.82
C ILE A 236 -0.39 -0.61 8.30
N GLY A 237 0.46 -0.04 9.16
CA GLY A 237 1.56 -0.77 9.78
C GLY A 237 1.15 -1.45 11.09
N GLY A 238 1.62 -0.95 12.23
CA GLY A 238 1.47 -1.61 13.54
C GLY A 238 0.03 -1.96 13.96
N ALA A 239 -0.98 -1.18 13.57
CA ALA A 239 -2.37 -1.48 13.86
C ALA A 239 -2.88 -2.71 13.07
N ALA A 240 -2.25 -3.08 11.95
CA ALA A 240 -2.58 -4.29 11.20
C ALA A 240 -2.10 -5.59 11.87
N LEU A 241 -1.34 -5.49 12.97
CA LEU A 241 -0.87 -6.65 13.75
C LEU A 241 -1.85 -7.05 14.87
N LYS A 242 -3.03 -6.41 14.92
CA LYS A 242 -4.15 -6.73 15.82
C LYS A 242 -5.44 -6.72 15.02
N ALA A 243 -6.16 -7.83 15.03
CA ALA A 243 -7.35 -8.00 14.21
C ALA A 243 -8.42 -6.94 14.49
N GLU A 244 -8.70 -6.66 15.77
CA GLU A 244 -9.72 -5.68 16.18
C GLU A 244 -9.36 -4.25 15.75
N ASP A 245 -8.08 -3.85 15.88
CA ASP A 245 -7.62 -2.53 15.47
C ASP A 245 -7.69 -2.38 13.94
N PHE A 246 -7.29 -3.42 13.20
CA PHE A 246 -7.32 -3.41 11.75
C PHE A 246 -8.76 -3.37 11.20
N MET A 247 -9.66 -4.16 11.80
CA MET A 247 -11.10 -4.12 11.48
C MET A 247 -11.73 -2.76 11.79
N ALA A 248 -11.41 -2.17 12.95
CA ALA A 248 -11.93 -0.85 13.30
C ALA A 248 -11.48 0.25 12.31
N ILE A 249 -10.29 0.10 11.72
CA ILE A 249 -9.81 0.98 10.64
C ILE A 249 -10.55 0.67 9.32
N ALA A 250 -10.75 -0.59 8.98
CA ALA A 250 -11.42 -0.99 7.74
C ALA A 250 -12.90 -0.58 7.69
N THR A 251 -13.52 -0.35 8.84
CA THR A 251 -14.92 0.09 8.98
C THR A 251 -15.07 1.59 9.25
N ALA A 252 -14.00 2.39 9.08
CA ALA A 252 -14.01 3.82 9.45
C ALA A 252 -14.51 4.76 8.34
N PHE A 253 -14.99 4.26 7.18
CA PHE A 253 -15.55 5.04 6.06
C PHE A 253 -16.98 5.50 6.30
#